data_ef7485378c374bb0deb46a4ca331d3dd
#
_entry.id   ef7485378c374bb0deb46a4ca331d3dd
#
_cell.length_a   1.000
_cell.length_b   1.000
_cell.length_c   1.000
_cell.angle_alpha   90.00
_cell.angle_beta   90.00
_cell.angle_gamma   90.00
#
_symmetry.space_group_name_H-M   'P 1'
#
loop_
_entity.id
_entity.type
_entity.pdbx_description
1 polymer ?
#
loop_
_entity_poly.entity_id
_entity_poly.type
_entity_poly.pdbx_seq_one_letter_code
_entity_poly.pdbx_strand_id
1 'polypeptide(L)'
;MYSIQQVLWQTLLPTQQRQLKTLLLEADPDWAAIEAYLFNSDMFVMLNQQAQIIAQLCLCKSDDQAEIKNLTVDAGYQGQGLAKILIQHAIAYTQQLKLHTLWVKTGNSSLDQLALYQKCGFRLSHIEADVFKDYPAPIYENGIRCLDQVVLSIVFE
;
A
#
# COMPACT_ATOMS: atom_id res chain seq x y z
N MET A 1 0.55 -22.01 1.84
CA MET A 1 1.64 -21.23 1.26
C MET A 1 1.10 -20.21 0.26
N TYR A 2 1.71 -19.06 0.20
CA TYR A 2 1.24 -17.95 -0.64
C TYR A 2 2.29 -17.60 -1.69
N SER A 3 1.84 -17.17 -2.88
CA SER A 3 2.73 -16.71 -3.94
C SER A 3 2.45 -15.25 -4.26
N ILE A 4 3.49 -14.48 -4.57
CA ILE A 4 3.37 -13.09 -5.04
C ILE A 4 3.44 -13.12 -6.57
N GLN A 5 2.49 -12.43 -7.21
CA GLN A 5 2.47 -12.26 -8.66
C GLN A 5 2.30 -10.79 -9.00
N GLN A 6 3.03 -10.33 -10.00
CA GLN A 6 2.77 -9.04 -10.63
C GLN A 6 1.66 -9.23 -11.66
N VAL A 7 0.62 -8.42 -11.60
CA VAL A 7 -0.56 -8.59 -12.44
C VAL A 7 -0.94 -7.28 -13.12
N LEU A 8 -1.69 -7.41 -14.22
CA LEU A 8 -2.38 -6.30 -14.87
C LEU A 8 -3.87 -6.48 -14.61
N TRP A 9 -4.57 -5.38 -14.31
CA TRP A 9 -6.00 -5.42 -14.01
C TRP A 9 -6.81 -6.17 -15.06
N GLN A 10 -6.57 -5.87 -16.34
CA GLN A 10 -7.33 -6.44 -17.46
C GLN A 10 -7.07 -7.92 -17.69
N THR A 11 -6.01 -8.50 -17.12
CA THR A 11 -5.71 -9.93 -17.25
C THR A 11 -6.28 -10.78 -16.12
N LEU A 12 -6.84 -10.14 -15.10
CA LEU A 12 -7.44 -10.83 -13.97
C LEU A 12 -8.81 -11.41 -14.33
N LEU A 13 -9.16 -12.54 -13.73
CA LEU A 13 -10.51 -13.10 -13.82
C LEU A 13 -11.51 -12.14 -13.15
N PRO A 14 -12.79 -12.10 -13.59
CA PRO A 14 -13.78 -11.22 -12.98
C PRO A 14 -13.90 -11.40 -11.46
N THR A 15 -13.78 -12.61 -10.93
CA THR A 15 -13.79 -12.88 -9.49
C THR A 15 -12.57 -12.25 -8.80
N GLN A 16 -11.41 -12.33 -9.42
CA GLN A 16 -10.17 -11.73 -8.90
C GLN A 16 -10.23 -10.20 -8.96
N GLN A 17 -10.81 -9.64 -10.02
CA GLN A 17 -11.02 -8.18 -10.10
C GLN A 17 -11.91 -7.69 -8.94
N ARG A 18 -12.97 -8.42 -8.61
CA ARG A 18 -13.83 -8.08 -7.48
C ARG A 18 -13.08 -8.18 -6.14
N GLN A 19 -12.30 -9.24 -5.95
CA GLN A 19 -11.47 -9.40 -4.75
C GLN A 19 -10.47 -8.26 -4.60
N LEU A 20 -9.76 -7.94 -5.67
CA LEU A 20 -8.78 -6.86 -5.67
C LEU A 20 -9.44 -5.51 -5.41
N LYS A 21 -10.57 -5.22 -6.04
CA LYS A 21 -11.31 -3.98 -5.82
C LYS A 21 -11.74 -3.82 -4.36
N THR A 22 -12.22 -4.87 -3.74
CA THR A 22 -12.59 -4.87 -2.31
C THR A 22 -11.39 -4.49 -1.44
N LEU A 23 -10.23 -5.10 -1.69
CA LEU A 23 -9.02 -4.81 -0.93
C LEU A 23 -8.53 -3.38 -1.15
N LEU A 24 -8.54 -2.90 -2.38
CA LEU A 24 -8.14 -1.52 -2.69
C LEU A 24 -9.01 -0.50 -1.96
N LEU A 25 -10.31 -0.72 -1.93
CA LEU A 25 -11.27 0.18 -1.28
C LEU A 25 -11.16 0.17 0.26
N GLU A 26 -10.62 -0.89 0.85
CA GLU A 26 -10.35 -0.90 2.30
C GLU A 26 -9.27 0.10 2.69
N ALA A 27 -8.25 0.29 1.85
CA ALA A 27 -7.17 1.23 2.11
C ALA A 27 -7.51 2.66 1.68
N ASP A 28 -8.33 2.81 0.63
CA ASP A 28 -8.77 4.10 0.10
C ASP A 28 -10.23 3.97 -0.33
N PRO A 29 -11.19 4.60 0.36
CA PRO A 29 -12.61 4.42 0.05
C PRO A 29 -13.07 5.12 -1.23
N ASP A 30 -12.22 5.93 -1.86
CA ASP A 30 -12.56 6.67 -3.08
C ASP A 30 -12.04 5.93 -4.32
N TRP A 31 -12.94 5.25 -5.04
CA TRP A 31 -12.58 4.52 -6.25
C TRP A 31 -12.02 5.41 -7.35
N ALA A 32 -12.53 6.64 -7.49
CA ALA A 32 -12.01 7.58 -8.49
C ALA A 32 -10.55 7.94 -8.21
N ALA A 33 -10.18 8.11 -6.94
CA ALA A 33 -8.80 8.35 -6.54
C ALA A 33 -7.91 7.13 -6.84
N ILE A 34 -8.41 5.92 -6.62
CA ILE A 34 -7.69 4.68 -6.94
C ILE A 34 -7.49 4.57 -8.46
N GLU A 35 -8.53 4.79 -9.25
CA GLU A 35 -8.44 4.72 -10.72
C GLU A 35 -7.40 5.69 -11.27
N ALA A 36 -7.17 6.83 -10.62
CA ALA A 36 -6.20 7.81 -11.06
C ALA A 36 -4.77 7.27 -11.13
N TYR A 37 -4.44 6.24 -10.34
CA TYR A 37 -3.09 5.64 -10.35
C TYR A 37 -3.07 4.16 -10.72
N LEU A 38 -4.18 3.44 -10.59
CA LEU A 38 -4.21 1.97 -10.63
C LEU A 38 -3.64 1.39 -11.94
N PHE A 39 -4.09 1.91 -13.08
CA PHE A 39 -3.73 1.37 -14.38
C PHE A 39 -2.31 1.72 -14.81
N ASN A 40 -1.67 2.67 -14.14
CA ASN A 40 -0.26 3.05 -14.36
C ASN A 40 0.65 2.54 -13.24
N SER A 41 0.12 1.77 -12.30
CA SER A 41 0.90 1.20 -11.20
C SER A 41 1.38 -0.20 -11.54
N ASP A 42 2.46 -0.60 -10.88
CA ASP A 42 2.85 -2.01 -10.79
C ASP A 42 2.07 -2.63 -9.64
N MET A 43 1.21 -3.61 -9.95
CA MET A 43 0.38 -4.27 -8.96
C MET A 43 0.94 -5.63 -8.60
N PHE A 44 1.12 -5.86 -7.31
CA PHE A 44 1.54 -7.15 -6.77
C PHE A 44 0.40 -7.71 -5.94
N VAL A 45 0.03 -8.96 -6.22
CA VAL A 45 -1.02 -9.65 -5.47
C VAL A 45 -0.45 -10.91 -4.85
N MET A 46 -1.03 -11.30 -3.73
CA MET A 46 -0.70 -12.54 -3.06
C MET A 46 -1.90 -13.46 -3.19
N LEU A 47 -1.63 -14.68 -3.67
CA LEU A 47 -2.67 -15.68 -3.91
C LEU A 47 -2.57 -16.81 -2.90
N ASN A 48 -3.72 -17.30 -2.43
CA ASN A 48 -3.80 -18.54 -1.67
C ASN A 48 -3.82 -19.75 -2.62
N GLN A 49 -3.95 -20.95 -2.06
CA GLN A 49 -3.95 -22.20 -2.85
C GLN A 49 -5.15 -22.32 -3.79
N GLN A 50 -6.23 -21.60 -3.54
CA GLN A 50 -7.43 -21.55 -4.38
C GLN A 50 -7.38 -20.41 -5.41
N ALA A 51 -6.22 -19.80 -5.62
CA ALA A 51 -6.00 -18.68 -6.53
C ALA A 51 -6.85 -17.43 -6.20
N GLN A 52 -7.25 -17.27 -4.94
CA GLN A 52 -7.93 -16.07 -4.46
C GLN A 52 -6.91 -15.02 -4.09
N ILE A 53 -7.20 -13.76 -4.41
CA ILE A 53 -6.37 -12.63 -4.00
C ILE A 53 -6.66 -12.31 -2.55
N ILE A 54 -5.65 -12.46 -1.70
CA ILE A 54 -5.76 -12.27 -0.25
C ILE A 54 -4.99 -11.07 0.26
N ALA A 55 -4.14 -10.47 -0.56
CA ALA A 55 -3.37 -9.27 -0.24
C ALA A 55 -2.91 -8.61 -1.53
N GLN A 56 -2.66 -7.31 -1.49
CA GLN A 56 -2.20 -6.55 -2.64
C GLN A 56 -1.34 -5.37 -2.23
N LEU A 57 -0.48 -4.93 -3.16
CA LEU A 57 0.31 -3.72 -3.05
C LEU A 57 0.39 -3.07 -4.43
N CYS A 58 0.06 -1.77 -4.51
CA CYS A 58 0.22 -0.96 -5.71
C CYS A 58 1.42 -0.05 -5.57
N LEU A 59 2.33 -0.10 -6.54
CA LEU A 59 3.54 0.70 -6.59
C LEU A 59 3.50 1.62 -7.80
N CYS A 60 3.62 2.93 -7.59
CA CYS A 60 3.69 3.92 -8.66
C CYS A 60 5.12 4.41 -8.83
N LYS A 61 5.56 4.51 -10.08
CA LYS A 61 6.91 4.98 -10.42
C LYS A 61 6.83 6.37 -11.05
N SER A 62 7.79 7.22 -10.72
CA SER A 62 7.92 8.57 -11.29
C SER A 62 9.40 8.94 -11.27
N ASP A 63 9.97 9.16 -12.46
CA ASP A 63 11.40 9.45 -12.63
C ASP A 63 12.29 8.39 -11.95
N ASP A 64 13.07 8.76 -10.94
CA ASP A 64 13.95 7.87 -10.20
C ASP A 64 13.37 7.43 -8.85
N GLN A 65 12.04 7.55 -8.68
CA GLN A 65 11.35 7.28 -7.41
C GLN A 65 10.18 6.32 -7.59
N ALA A 66 9.80 5.69 -6.51
CA ALA A 66 8.58 4.89 -6.43
C ALA A 66 7.82 5.22 -5.14
N GLU A 67 6.52 4.97 -5.15
CA GLU A 67 5.68 5.14 -3.97
C GLU A 67 4.72 3.96 -3.84
N ILE A 68 4.62 3.40 -2.63
CA ILE A 68 3.56 2.46 -2.29
C ILE A 68 2.27 3.25 -2.11
N LYS A 69 1.33 3.11 -3.05
CA LYS A 69 0.09 3.88 -3.06
C LYS A 69 -1.05 3.19 -2.32
N ASN A 70 -1.03 1.87 -2.26
CA ASN A 70 -2.11 1.09 -1.65
C ASN A 70 -1.54 -0.24 -1.19
N LEU A 71 -1.90 -0.67 0.00
CA LEU A 71 -1.45 -1.93 0.59
C LEU A 71 -2.56 -2.45 1.50
N THR A 72 -3.05 -3.65 1.22
CA THR A 72 -4.13 -4.25 2.00
C THR A 72 -3.94 -5.76 2.13
N VAL A 73 -4.22 -6.28 3.30
CA VAL A 73 -4.32 -7.72 3.57
C VAL A 73 -5.77 -8.02 3.96
N ASP A 74 -6.37 -9.03 3.33
CA ASP A 74 -7.72 -9.48 3.67
C ASP A 74 -7.82 -9.81 5.16
N ALA A 75 -8.94 -9.41 5.78
CA ALA A 75 -9.14 -9.54 7.22
C ALA A 75 -8.92 -10.97 7.75
N GLY A 76 -9.29 -11.98 6.95
CA GLY A 76 -9.10 -13.39 7.33
C GLY A 76 -7.64 -13.85 7.29
N TYR A 77 -6.73 -13.04 6.76
CA TYR A 77 -5.32 -13.40 6.57
C TYR A 77 -4.36 -12.46 7.30
N GLN A 78 -4.88 -11.52 8.08
CA GLN A 78 -4.05 -10.59 8.86
C GLN A 78 -3.36 -11.31 10.02
N GLY A 79 -2.29 -10.71 10.54
CA GLY A 79 -1.54 -11.26 11.67
C GLY A 79 -0.55 -12.37 11.29
N GLN A 80 -0.31 -12.60 10.00
CA GLN A 80 0.60 -13.65 9.49
C GLN A 80 1.87 -13.07 8.86
N GLY A 81 2.06 -11.75 8.93
CA GLY A 81 3.22 -11.08 8.34
C GLY A 81 3.14 -10.87 6.84
N LEU A 82 1.97 -10.97 6.21
CA LEU A 82 1.82 -10.87 4.76
C LEU A 82 2.11 -9.45 4.24
N ALA A 83 1.68 -8.42 4.97
CA ALA A 83 1.99 -7.03 4.62
C ALA A 83 3.50 -6.79 4.60
N LYS A 84 4.22 -7.31 5.60
CA LYS A 84 5.68 -7.23 5.65
C LYS A 84 6.34 -7.89 4.44
N ILE A 85 5.85 -9.05 4.05
CA ILE A 85 6.36 -9.79 2.88
C ILE A 85 6.15 -8.97 1.60
N LEU A 86 4.98 -8.37 1.42
CA LEU A 86 4.70 -7.50 0.27
C LEU A 86 5.58 -6.25 0.26
N ILE A 87 5.77 -5.63 1.40
CA ILE A 87 6.65 -4.45 1.52
C ILE A 87 8.09 -4.81 1.17
N GLN A 88 8.60 -5.93 1.68
CA GLN A 88 9.95 -6.41 1.37
C GLN A 88 10.11 -6.72 -0.12
N HIS A 89 9.06 -7.26 -0.75
CA HIS A 89 9.05 -7.47 -2.20
C HIS A 89 9.13 -6.15 -2.96
N ALA A 90 8.37 -5.14 -2.54
CA ALA A 90 8.40 -3.80 -3.15
C ALA A 90 9.77 -3.14 -2.99
N ILE A 91 10.41 -3.29 -1.84
CA ILE A 91 11.77 -2.79 -1.59
C ILE A 91 12.76 -3.42 -2.57
N ALA A 92 12.76 -4.75 -2.65
CA ALA A 92 13.66 -5.47 -3.56
C ALA A 92 13.41 -5.10 -5.03
N TYR A 93 12.15 -4.99 -5.42
CA TYR A 93 11.76 -4.59 -6.78
C TYR A 93 12.25 -3.18 -7.12
N THR A 94 12.10 -2.22 -6.21
CA THR A 94 12.56 -0.84 -6.37
C THR A 94 14.08 -0.79 -6.54
N GLN A 95 14.81 -1.59 -5.75
CA GLN A 95 16.28 -1.70 -5.87
C GLN A 95 16.69 -2.30 -7.22
N GLN A 96 16.00 -3.35 -7.68
CA GLN A 96 16.30 -3.99 -8.96
C GLN A 96 16.10 -3.03 -10.13
N LEU A 97 15.13 -2.13 -10.03
CA LEU A 97 14.89 -1.09 -11.03
C LEU A 97 15.89 0.07 -10.92
N LYS A 98 16.78 0.05 -9.93
CA LYS A 98 17.77 1.11 -9.67
C LYS A 98 17.16 2.47 -9.44
N LEU A 99 15.97 2.51 -8.83
CA LEU A 99 15.34 3.74 -8.40
C LEU A 99 15.99 4.24 -7.12
N HIS A 100 16.02 5.56 -6.94
CA HIS A 100 16.74 6.19 -5.83
C HIS A 100 15.97 6.10 -4.51
N THR A 101 14.65 6.28 -4.54
CA THR A 101 13.86 6.42 -3.31
C THR A 101 12.54 5.65 -3.42
N LEU A 102 12.16 4.98 -2.35
CA LEU A 102 10.84 4.39 -2.18
C LEU A 102 10.11 5.14 -1.08
N TRP A 103 8.94 5.69 -1.41
CA TRP A 103 8.08 6.46 -0.50
C TRP A 103 6.88 5.65 -0.07
N VAL A 104 6.38 5.95 1.14
CA VAL A 104 5.08 5.52 1.62
C VAL A 104 4.49 6.60 2.53
N LYS A 105 3.17 6.75 2.50
CA LYS A 105 2.45 7.74 3.30
C LYS A 105 1.35 7.06 4.11
N THR A 106 1.13 7.54 5.32
CA THR A 106 0.05 7.05 6.17
C THR A 106 -0.43 8.16 7.10
N GLY A 107 -1.65 8.02 7.64
CA GLY A 107 -2.19 8.99 8.59
C GLY A 107 -1.45 8.99 9.92
N ASN A 108 -1.44 10.15 10.59
CA ASN A 108 -0.77 10.30 11.89
C ASN A 108 -1.36 9.38 12.97
N SER A 109 -2.59 8.95 12.81
CA SER A 109 -3.30 8.06 13.75
C SER A 109 -3.12 6.57 13.45
N SER A 110 -2.52 6.22 12.32
CA SER A 110 -2.31 4.83 11.89
C SER A 110 -1.04 4.25 12.53
N LEU A 111 -1.08 4.04 13.85
CA LEU A 111 0.09 3.64 14.64
C LEU A 111 0.67 2.30 14.20
N ASP A 112 -0.18 1.35 13.83
CA ASP A 112 0.26 0.02 13.39
C ASP A 112 1.04 0.11 12.06
N GLN A 113 0.58 0.92 11.11
CA GLN A 113 1.28 1.17 9.86
C GLN A 113 2.60 1.89 10.09
N LEU A 114 2.61 2.92 10.93
CA LEU A 114 3.84 3.64 11.27
C LEU A 114 4.89 2.70 11.86
N ALA A 115 4.48 1.78 12.74
CA ALA A 115 5.37 0.77 13.29
C ALA A 115 5.86 -0.20 12.21
N LEU A 116 4.94 -0.72 11.38
CA LEU A 116 5.24 -1.69 10.33
C LEU A 116 6.27 -1.16 9.34
N TYR A 117 6.05 0.05 8.82
CA TYR A 117 6.97 0.64 7.84
C TYR A 117 8.36 0.85 8.41
N GLN A 118 8.46 1.34 9.65
CA GLN A 118 9.76 1.53 10.30
C GLN A 118 10.47 0.19 10.54
N LYS A 119 9.73 -0.86 10.93
CA LYS A 119 10.28 -2.22 11.08
C LYS A 119 10.81 -2.78 9.76
N CYS A 120 10.26 -2.34 8.63
CA CYS A 120 10.70 -2.74 7.30
C CYS A 120 11.86 -1.90 6.76
N GLY A 121 12.31 -0.88 7.52
CA GLY A 121 13.46 -0.07 7.15
C GLY A 121 13.14 1.33 6.65
N PHE A 122 11.88 1.71 6.59
CA PHE A 122 11.49 3.09 6.27
C PHE A 122 11.86 4.03 7.41
N ARG A 123 12.27 5.24 7.06
CA ARG A 123 12.53 6.30 8.01
C ARG A 123 11.49 7.40 7.85
N LEU A 124 11.13 8.05 8.96
CA LEU A 124 10.26 9.21 8.93
C LEU A 124 10.95 10.33 8.17
N SER A 125 10.28 10.90 7.19
CA SER A 125 10.82 11.99 6.37
C SER A 125 10.23 13.34 6.77
N HIS A 126 8.91 13.50 6.60
CA HIS A 126 8.24 14.77 6.90
C HIS A 126 6.74 14.55 7.10
N ILE A 127 6.06 15.64 7.49
CA ILE A 127 4.62 15.66 7.71
C ILE A 127 3.99 16.56 6.64
N GLU A 128 2.94 16.06 6.00
CA GLU A 128 2.04 16.87 5.17
C GLU A 128 0.84 17.24 6.04
N ALA A 129 0.82 18.49 6.51
CA ALA A 129 -0.17 18.93 7.47
C ALA A 129 -1.56 19.07 6.86
N ASP A 130 -2.59 18.75 7.66
CA ASP A 130 -4.00 19.01 7.37
C ASP A 130 -4.57 18.28 6.14
N VAL A 131 -3.93 17.22 5.67
CA VAL A 131 -4.39 16.45 4.49
C VAL A 131 -5.81 15.90 4.70
N PHE A 132 -6.15 15.48 5.92
CA PHE A 132 -7.44 14.86 6.25
C PHE A 132 -8.40 15.78 7.01
N LYS A 133 -8.04 17.04 7.18
CA LYS A 133 -8.76 17.99 8.02
C LYS A 133 -10.19 18.24 7.56
N ASP A 134 -10.41 18.30 6.25
CA ASP A 134 -11.68 18.69 5.65
C ASP A 134 -12.57 17.49 5.27
N TYR A 135 -12.27 16.30 5.77
CA TYR A 135 -13.14 15.13 5.56
C TYR A 135 -14.51 15.38 6.22
N PRO A 136 -15.62 15.05 5.53
CA PRO A 136 -16.96 15.31 6.05
C PRO A 136 -17.24 14.70 7.42
N ALA A 137 -16.66 13.52 7.68
CA ALA A 137 -16.70 12.89 8.99
C ALA A 137 -15.26 12.77 9.51
N PRO A 138 -14.96 13.26 10.72
CA PRO A 138 -13.64 13.11 11.32
C PRO A 138 -13.26 11.62 11.42
N ILE A 139 -12.01 11.32 11.07
CA ILE A 139 -11.45 9.96 11.16
C ILE A 139 -10.66 9.86 12.46
N TYR A 140 -10.97 8.86 13.28
CA TYR A 140 -10.25 8.54 14.51
C TYR A 140 -9.72 7.12 14.44
N GLU A 141 -8.45 6.96 14.78
CA GLU A 141 -7.82 5.66 14.96
C GLU A 141 -6.97 5.71 16.22
N ASN A 142 -7.00 4.67 17.03
CA ASN A 142 -6.22 4.60 18.28
C ASN A 142 -6.49 5.78 19.23
N GLY A 143 -7.71 6.35 19.20
CA GLY A 143 -8.07 7.52 20.00
C GLY A 143 -7.48 8.84 19.52
N ILE A 144 -6.88 8.86 18.34
CA ILE A 144 -6.22 10.02 17.74
C ILE A 144 -6.97 10.45 16.49
N ARG A 145 -7.26 11.74 16.36
CA ARG A 145 -7.85 12.26 15.13
C ARG A 145 -6.83 12.23 14.00
N CYS A 146 -7.22 11.64 12.87
CA CYS A 146 -6.41 11.65 11.65
C CYS A 146 -6.54 13.00 10.96
N LEU A 147 -5.48 13.81 11.02
CA LEU A 147 -5.41 15.14 10.42
C LEU A 147 -4.30 15.22 9.38
N ASP A 148 -3.16 14.65 9.69
CA ASP A 148 -1.91 14.84 8.97
C ASP A 148 -1.46 13.55 8.30
N GLN A 149 -0.72 13.69 7.21
CA GLN A 149 -0.09 12.57 6.54
C GLN A 149 1.39 12.51 6.91
N VAL A 150 1.82 11.37 7.43
CA VAL A 150 3.23 11.11 7.72
C VAL A 150 3.86 10.47 6.50
N VAL A 151 4.95 11.04 6.02
CA VAL A 151 5.69 10.55 4.86
C VAL A 151 6.96 9.86 5.31
N LEU A 152 7.15 8.62 4.87
CA LEU A 152 8.32 7.80 5.17
C LEU A 152 9.03 7.42 3.87
N SER A 153 10.31 7.13 3.96
CA SER A 153 11.09 6.75 2.78
C SER A 153 12.23 5.79 3.10
N ILE A 154 12.64 5.08 2.06
CA ILE A 154 13.93 4.39 2.00
C ILE A 154 14.70 5.01 0.85
N VAL A 155 15.92 5.46 1.12
CA VAL A 155 16.84 5.97 0.10
C VAL A 155 17.85 4.88 -0.20
N PHE A 156 17.97 4.50 -1.46
CA PHE A 156 18.91 3.49 -1.94
C PHE A 156 20.18 4.17 -2.44
N GLU A 157 21.31 3.56 -2.14
CA GLU A 157 22.62 4.05 -2.55
C GLU A 157 23.16 3.33 -3.79
#